data_616468919c0846051218a4d1ce2acc80
#
_entry.id   616468919c0846051218a4d1ce2acc80
#
_cell.length_a   1.000
_cell.length_b   1.000
_cell.length_c   1.000
_cell.angle_alpha   90.00
_cell.angle_beta   90.00
_cell.angle_gamma   90.00
#
_symmetry.space_group_name_H-M   'P 1'
#
loop_
_entity.id
_entity.type
_entity.pdbx_description
1 polymer ?
#
loop_
_entity_poly.entity_id
_entity_poly.type
_entity_poly.pdbx_seq_one_letter_code
_entity_poly.pdbx_strand_id
1 'polypeptide(L)'
;MVQDISRRMAIKGAAVALAALGIPSWMSPALAQSEEVVPWTDVPDGFDPAAPTGAHGLDTRTLDKSSFITPVDTFFGVQHYGPTQVDLATYKLRLSGLVNKPVELTLEELKRRPRTELIVGFECSGNNAARLNTLAGNARWVGTSVAALLKSVGLKSTAREVVFFGADHGTEEIVHGSDPQKYEQNFARSLALEDAMNPDVLLVWEMNGAPLPSKNGGPLRLLVPGWYGISNTKWLNHIQIQDRRFMGRFMARDYVTIMEKKDGDQTIWEETSVSRMQLKSMVARLTRSGGNFLATGFALNDGTPLRSVEIRLDNGPWQPARMDRENTKYSWKLFTCEFAPPAPGDHTIVSRATDVNGTVQPEEADLQSKRSRWENNGQFVRKFKV
;
A
#
# COMPACT_ATOMS: atom_id res chain seq x y z
N MET A 1 10.35 48.64 -10.99
CA MET A 1 9.11 48.37 -10.27
C MET A 1 8.23 47.50 -11.18
N VAL A 2 8.27 46.21 -11.02
CA VAL A 2 7.38 45.26 -11.74
C VAL A 2 6.17 45.08 -10.82
N GLN A 3 5.02 45.53 -11.22
CA GLN A 3 3.77 45.32 -10.48
C GLN A 3 3.41 43.84 -10.52
N ASP A 4 3.29 43.28 -9.37
CA ASP A 4 2.81 41.90 -9.15
C ASP A 4 1.31 41.85 -9.44
N ILE A 5 0.94 41.50 -10.68
CA ILE A 5 -0.46 41.34 -11.11
C ILE A 5 -0.95 40.03 -10.47
N SER A 6 -1.87 40.13 -9.51
CA SER A 6 -2.40 38.94 -8.84
C SER A 6 -3.04 38.00 -9.88
N ARG A 7 -2.89 36.66 -9.66
CA ARG A 7 -3.48 35.62 -10.53
C ARG A 7 -4.97 35.83 -10.80
N ARG A 8 -5.72 36.42 -9.86
CA ARG A 8 -7.15 36.80 -10.04
C ARG A 8 -7.37 37.88 -11.08
N MET A 9 -6.47 38.85 -11.22
CA MET A 9 -6.57 39.89 -12.26
C MET A 9 -6.19 39.34 -13.63
N ALA A 10 -5.20 38.44 -13.72
CA ALA A 10 -4.85 37.80 -14.98
C ALA A 10 -5.98 36.93 -15.54
N ILE A 11 -6.72 36.20 -14.69
CA ILE A 11 -7.87 35.36 -15.09
C ILE A 11 -9.06 36.25 -15.54
N LYS A 12 -9.34 37.32 -14.83
CA LYS A 12 -10.40 38.28 -15.26
C LYS A 12 -10.03 39.00 -16.56
N GLY A 13 -8.76 39.34 -16.76
CA GLY A 13 -8.27 39.95 -18.00
C GLY A 13 -8.37 39.02 -19.21
N ALA A 14 -8.09 37.71 -19.02
CA ALA A 14 -8.23 36.72 -20.08
C ALA A 14 -9.68 36.48 -20.51
N ALA A 15 -10.63 36.47 -19.58
CA ALA A 15 -12.07 36.33 -19.90
C ALA A 15 -12.63 37.52 -20.69
N VAL A 16 -12.20 38.74 -20.35
CA VAL A 16 -12.60 39.95 -21.08
C VAL A 16 -11.96 39.99 -22.47
N ALA A 17 -10.71 39.57 -22.62
CA ALA A 17 -10.02 39.50 -23.90
C ALA A 17 -10.65 38.48 -24.87
N LEU A 18 -11.11 37.33 -24.38
CA LEU A 18 -11.78 36.31 -25.18
C LEU A 18 -13.16 36.77 -25.67
N ALA A 19 -13.91 37.49 -24.84
CA ALA A 19 -15.20 38.11 -25.25
C ALA A 19 -15.02 39.18 -26.32
N ALA A 20 -13.94 39.97 -26.27
CA ALA A 20 -13.60 40.97 -27.26
C ALA A 20 -13.19 40.39 -28.62
N LEU A 21 -12.80 39.11 -28.68
CA LEU A 21 -12.45 38.40 -29.92
C LEU A 21 -13.62 37.66 -30.56
N GLY A 22 -14.86 37.83 -30.06
CA GLY A 22 -16.06 37.20 -30.60
C GLY A 22 -16.08 35.67 -30.52
N ILE A 23 -15.29 35.07 -29.61
CA ILE A 23 -15.26 33.63 -29.41
C ILE A 23 -16.54 33.22 -28.65
N PRO A 24 -17.34 32.29 -29.19
CA PRO A 24 -18.57 31.84 -28.52
C PRO A 24 -18.29 31.31 -27.13
N SER A 25 -19.15 31.59 -26.17
CA SER A 25 -18.99 31.23 -24.76
C SER A 25 -18.81 29.71 -24.52
N TRP A 26 -19.27 28.86 -25.44
CA TRP A 26 -19.07 27.41 -25.41
C TRP A 26 -17.65 26.97 -25.83
N MET A 27 -16.87 27.86 -26.48
CA MET A 27 -15.46 27.65 -26.79
C MET A 27 -14.51 28.22 -25.73
N SER A 28 -15.01 28.92 -24.72
CA SER A 28 -14.18 29.28 -23.57
C SER A 28 -13.75 27.95 -22.91
N PRO A 29 -12.45 27.71 -22.69
CA PRO A 29 -12.06 26.62 -21.81
C PRO A 29 -12.81 26.86 -20.50
N ALA A 30 -13.61 25.89 -20.07
CA ALA A 30 -14.31 25.99 -18.80
C ALA A 30 -13.23 26.39 -17.80
N LEU A 31 -13.32 27.59 -17.24
CA LEU A 31 -12.41 28.07 -16.20
C LEU A 31 -12.49 27.00 -15.14
N ALA A 32 -11.46 26.22 -15.01
CA ALA A 32 -11.38 25.16 -14.01
C ALA A 32 -11.70 25.86 -12.69
N GLN A 33 -12.90 25.62 -12.17
CA GLN A 33 -13.30 26.20 -10.89
C GLN A 33 -12.26 25.70 -9.91
N SER A 34 -11.55 26.63 -9.27
CA SER A 34 -10.48 26.29 -8.36
C SER A 34 -11.06 25.40 -7.26
N GLU A 35 -10.62 24.15 -7.21
CA GLU A 35 -10.97 23.26 -6.10
C GLU A 35 -10.40 23.85 -4.82
N GLU A 36 -11.25 24.08 -3.83
CA GLU A 36 -10.88 24.49 -2.49
C GLU A 36 -10.80 23.25 -1.60
N VAL A 37 -9.66 23.02 -0.97
CA VAL A 37 -9.50 21.91 -0.03
C VAL A 37 -10.28 22.21 1.24
N VAL A 38 -11.13 21.29 1.66
CA VAL A 38 -11.81 21.34 2.97
C VAL A 38 -10.89 20.61 3.97
N PRO A 39 -10.34 21.33 4.97
CA PRO A 39 -9.40 20.73 5.91
C PRO A 39 -10.09 19.75 6.85
N TRP A 40 -9.37 18.67 7.16
CA TRP A 40 -9.78 17.73 8.20
C TRP A 40 -9.53 18.33 9.59
N THR A 41 -10.47 18.16 10.50
CA THR A 41 -10.38 18.62 11.90
C THR A 41 -9.87 17.54 12.86
N ASP A 42 -9.66 16.33 12.36
CA ASP A 42 -9.16 15.16 13.10
C ASP A 42 -7.67 14.88 12.90
N VAL A 43 -6.94 15.81 12.27
CA VAL A 43 -5.49 15.68 12.09
C VAL A 43 -4.80 16.06 13.42
N PRO A 44 -3.95 15.17 13.99
CA PRO A 44 -3.21 15.50 15.19
C PRO A 44 -2.29 16.72 15.00
N ASP A 45 -2.13 17.54 16.04
CA ASP A 45 -1.20 18.67 16.01
C ASP A 45 0.22 18.20 15.68
N GLY A 46 0.88 18.90 14.76
CA GLY A 46 2.25 18.56 14.33
C GLY A 46 2.37 17.27 13.54
N PHE A 47 1.26 16.73 13.02
CA PHE A 47 1.29 15.52 12.20
C PHE A 47 2.09 15.73 10.90
N ASP A 48 3.17 14.98 10.76
CA ASP A 48 4.02 14.93 9.56
C ASP A 48 4.10 13.48 9.04
N PRO A 49 3.51 13.16 7.86
CA PRO A 49 3.61 11.83 7.27
C PRO A 49 5.04 11.45 6.89
N ALA A 50 5.93 12.43 6.68
CA ALA A 50 7.33 12.23 6.35
C ALA A 50 8.25 12.19 7.58
N ALA A 51 7.71 12.29 8.80
CA ALA A 51 8.51 12.33 10.03
C ALA A 51 9.42 11.09 10.16
N PRO A 52 10.70 11.28 10.52
CA PRO A 52 11.74 10.25 10.43
C PRO A 52 11.74 9.27 11.60
N THR A 53 10.63 8.65 11.92
CA THR A 53 10.53 7.63 12.99
C THR A 53 10.73 6.19 12.46
N GLY A 54 11.63 6.00 11.48
CA GLY A 54 11.85 4.70 10.84
C GLY A 54 10.77 4.29 9.83
N ALA A 55 9.70 5.07 9.71
CA ALA A 55 8.64 4.90 8.71
C ALA A 55 8.24 6.26 8.17
N HIS A 56 8.28 6.43 6.83
CA HIS A 56 7.73 7.59 6.16
C HIS A 56 6.51 7.17 5.32
N GLY A 57 5.56 8.07 5.17
CA GLY A 57 4.29 7.79 4.51
C GLY A 57 3.93 8.82 3.45
N LEU A 58 2.92 8.48 2.65
CA LEU A 58 2.28 9.38 1.73
C LEU A 58 1.32 10.31 2.49
N ASP A 59 1.36 11.61 2.24
CA ASP A 59 0.28 12.48 2.70
C ASP A 59 -1.00 12.20 1.88
N THR A 60 -1.85 11.35 2.42
CA THR A 60 -3.10 10.95 1.75
C THR A 60 -4.04 12.13 1.51
N ARG A 61 -3.89 13.24 2.25
CA ARG A 61 -4.69 14.48 2.07
C ARG A 61 -4.39 15.19 0.75
N THR A 62 -3.28 14.84 0.10
CA THR A 62 -2.91 15.40 -1.22
C THR A 62 -3.45 14.60 -2.40
N LEU A 63 -4.07 13.43 -2.14
CA LEU A 63 -4.59 12.58 -3.20
C LEU A 63 -5.71 13.27 -3.99
N ASP A 64 -5.67 13.11 -5.30
CA ASP A 64 -6.70 13.57 -6.24
C ASP A 64 -6.92 12.51 -7.35
N LYS A 65 -7.73 12.84 -8.34
CA LYS A 65 -8.04 11.93 -9.46
C LYS A 65 -6.82 11.56 -10.30
N SER A 66 -5.74 12.36 -10.28
CA SER A 66 -4.49 12.07 -11.02
C SER A 66 -3.50 11.22 -10.22
N SER A 67 -3.78 10.97 -8.94
CA SER A 67 -2.87 10.31 -8.00
C SER A 67 -2.88 8.78 -8.09
N PHE A 68 -3.22 8.21 -9.28
CA PHE A 68 -3.26 6.75 -9.43
C PHE A 68 -1.91 6.08 -9.17
N ILE A 69 -0.81 6.68 -9.63
CA ILE A 69 0.56 6.23 -9.36
C ILE A 69 1.19 7.13 -8.30
N THR A 70 1.59 6.55 -7.18
CA THR A 70 2.31 7.26 -6.12
C THR A 70 3.73 7.59 -6.58
N PRO A 71 4.17 8.86 -6.51
CA PRO A 71 5.54 9.23 -6.82
C PRO A 71 6.55 8.45 -5.94
N VAL A 72 7.70 8.11 -6.51
CA VAL A 72 8.74 7.32 -5.81
C VAL A 72 9.20 7.98 -4.51
N ASP A 73 9.25 9.31 -4.49
CA ASP A 73 9.74 10.06 -3.32
C ASP A 73 8.78 10.03 -2.14
N THR A 74 7.48 9.91 -2.41
CA THR A 74 6.42 9.87 -1.41
C THR A 74 5.87 8.47 -1.16
N PHE A 75 6.35 7.45 -1.92
CA PHE A 75 5.96 6.07 -1.67
C PHE A 75 6.45 5.63 -0.29
N PHE A 76 5.56 5.10 0.53
CA PHE A 76 5.87 4.78 1.91
C PHE A 76 7.04 3.79 2.08
N GLY A 77 7.76 3.91 3.18
CA GLY A 77 8.86 3.02 3.54
C GLY A 77 8.87 2.70 5.03
N VAL A 78 9.09 1.43 5.34
CA VAL A 78 9.33 0.92 6.71
C VAL A 78 10.58 0.05 6.66
N GLN A 79 11.44 0.17 7.67
CA GLN A 79 12.70 -0.57 7.79
C GLN A 79 12.82 -1.15 9.20
N HIS A 80 13.36 -2.38 9.31
CA HIS A 80 13.49 -3.08 10.59
C HIS A 80 14.91 -2.96 11.17
N TYR A 81 15.92 -3.05 10.28
CA TYR A 81 17.35 -3.00 10.64
C TYR A 81 18.05 -1.74 10.11
N GLY A 82 17.26 -0.71 9.73
CA GLY A 82 17.78 0.54 9.18
C GLY A 82 18.01 0.51 7.67
N PRO A 83 18.51 1.63 7.11
CA PRO A 83 18.79 1.73 5.69
C PRO A 83 19.94 0.83 5.28
N THR A 84 19.75 0.06 4.20
CA THR A 84 20.72 -0.90 3.70
C THR A 84 21.22 -0.46 2.33
N GLN A 85 22.53 -0.47 2.15
CA GLN A 85 23.19 -0.24 0.87
C GLN A 85 23.69 -1.57 0.31
N VAL A 86 23.36 -1.84 -0.95
CA VAL A 86 23.81 -3.03 -1.65
C VAL A 86 24.79 -2.63 -2.73
N ASP A 87 25.99 -3.19 -2.70
CA ASP A 87 27.01 -2.97 -3.74
C ASP A 87 26.61 -3.68 -5.03
N LEU A 88 26.28 -2.89 -6.06
CA LEU A 88 25.86 -3.40 -7.36
C LEU A 88 26.96 -4.16 -8.10
N ALA A 89 28.23 -3.85 -7.85
CA ALA A 89 29.36 -4.50 -8.53
C ALA A 89 29.51 -5.97 -8.11
N THR A 90 29.15 -6.29 -6.89
CA THR A 90 29.27 -7.65 -6.30
C THR A 90 27.92 -8.34 -6.11
N TYR A 91 26.81 -7.64 -6.39
CA TYR A 91 25.48 -8.14 -6.16
C TYR A 91 25.17 -9.43 -6.91
N LYS A 92 24.70 -10.44 -6.19
CA LYS A 92 24.14 -11.68 -6.72
C LYS A 92 22.93 -12.10 -5.88
N LEU A 93 21.91 -12.61 -6.56
CA LEU A 93 20.81 -13.33 -5.94
C LEU A 93 21.21 -14.82 -5.82
N ARG A 94 21.35 -15.33 -4.62
CA ARG A 94 21.54 -16.74 -4.34
C ARG A 94 20.21 -17.46 -4.28
N LEU A 95 20.12 -18.65 -4.88
CA LEU A 95 18.98 -19.55 -4.79
C LEU A 95 19.47 -20.95 -4.41
N SER A 96 18.97 -21.50 -3.27
CA SER A 96 19.47 -22.72 -2.67
C SER A 96 18.38 -23.53 -1.94
N GLY A 97 18.81 -24.60 -1.23
CA GLY A 97 17.91 -25.49 -0.47
C GLY A 97 17.41 -26.64 -1.33
N LEU A 98 16.11 -26.93 -1.28
CA LEU A 98 15.48 -28.08 -1.95
C LEU A 98 15.25 -27.84 -3.45
N VAL A 99 16.35 -27.56 -4.17
CA VAL A 99 16.40 -27.38 -5.63
C VAL A 99 17.35 -28.40 -6.25
N ASN A 100 17.16 -28.70 -7.54
CA ASN A 100 18.04 -29.58 -8.29
C ASN A 100 19.35 -28.89 -8.72
N LYS A 101 19.26 -27.56 -9.01
CA LYS A 101 20.38 -26.74 -9.44
C LYS A 101 20.45 -25.46 -8.62
N PRO A 102 21.20 -25.44 -7.50
CA PRO A 102 21.50 -24.18 -6.82
C PRO A 102 22.22 -23.21 -7.75
N VAL A 103 21.86 -21.92 -7.71
CA VAL A 103 22.41 -20.90 -8.59
C VAL A 103 22.69 -19.60 -7.86
N GLU A 104 23.62 -18.83 -8.38
CA GLU A 104 23.81 -17.41 -8.09
C GLU A 104 23.61 -16.63 -9.38
N LEU A 105 22.76 -15.63 -9.35
CA LEU A 105 22.39 -14.84 -10.52
C LEU A 105 22.72 -13.37 -10.30
N THR A 106 23.42 -12.77 -11.24
CA THR A 106 23.61 -11.33 -11.29
C THR A 106 22.30 -10.61 -11.64
N LEU A 107 22.21 -9.31 -11.35
CA LEU A 107 21.05 -8.51 -11.74
C LEU A 107 20.81 -8.54 -13.25
N GLU A 108 21.89 -8.51 -14.05
CA GLU A 108 21.79 -8.55 -15.50
C GLU A 108 21.28 -9.90 -16.04
N GLU A 109 21.62 -11.01 -15.38
CA GLU A 109 21.04 -12.33 -15.72
C GLU A 109 19.56 -12.41 -15.38
N LEU A 110 19.12 -11.77 -14.30
CA LEU A 110 17.70 -11.66 -13.97
C LEU A 110 16.95 -10.80 -14.98
N LYS A 111 17.52 -9.66 -15.42
CA LYS A 111 16.92 -8.77 -16.42
C LYS A 111 16.78 -9.38 -17.83
N ARG A 112 17.58 -10.40 -18.16
CA ARG A 112 17.46 -11.14 -19.42
C ARG A 112 16.30 -12.15 -19.43
N ARG A 113 15.67 -12.42 -18.26
CA ARG A 113 14.48 -13.28 -18.17
C ARG A 113 13.24 -12.55 -18.70
N PRO A 114 12.15 -13.29 -19.01
CA PRO A 114 10.89 -12.67 -19.43
C PRO A 114 10.46 -11.56 -18.47
N ARG A 115 10.21 -10.38 -19.03
CA ARG A 115 9.82 -9.17 -18.30
C ARG A 115 8.31 -9.16 -18.08
N THR A 116 7.90 -8.88 -16.85
CA THR A 116 6.50 -8.69 -16.46
C THR A 116 6.36 -7.34 -15.79
N GLU A 117 5.29 -6.63 -16.13
CA GLU A 117 4.94 -5.34 -15.53
C GLU A 117 3.58 -5.46 -14.85
N LEU A 118 3.47 -4.98 -13.60
CA LEU A 118 2.23 -4.92 -12.84
C LEU A 118 2.11 -3.56 -12.15
N ILE A 119 0.87 -3.08 -12.04
CA ILE A 119 0.54 -1.98 -11.13
C ILE A 119 0.01 -2.62 -9.84
N VAL A 120 0.72 -2.39 -8.75
CA VAL A 120 0.41 -2.98 -7.45
C VAL A 120 0.44 -1.92 -6.37
N GLY A 121 -0.69 -1.81 -5.65
CA GLY A 121 -0.82 -1.05 -4.44
C GLY A 121 -0.75 -1.98 -3.22
N PHE A 122 -0.11 -1.53 -2.16
CA PHE A 122 -0.11 -2.21 -0.87
C PHE A 122 0.08 -1.22 0.28
N GLU A 123 -0.23 -1.67 1.48
CA GLU A 123 -0.01 -0.91 2.70
C GLU A 123 0.88 -1.68 3.70
N CYS A 124 1.44 -0.96 4.67
CA CYS A 124 2.04 -1.57 5.85
C CYS A 124 0.93 -2.20 6.71
N SER A 125 1.14 -3.40 7.23
CA SER A 125 0.16 -4.05 8.12
C SER A 125 -0.06 -3.32 9.45
N GLY A 126 0.84 -2.41 9.83
CA GLY A 126 0.70 -1.50 10.98
C GLY A 126 0.07 -0.16 10.63
N ASN A 127 -0.44 0.01 9.41
CA ASN A 127 -1.14 1.21 8.98
C ASN A 127 -2.51 1.32 9.65
N ASN A 128 -2.84 2.47 10.25
CA ASN A 128 -4.04 2.65 11.03
C ASN A 128 -4.48 4.12 11.10
N ALA A 129 -5.60 4.38 11.77
CA ALA A 129 -6.19 5.71 11.95
C ALA A 129 -5.22 6.71 12.62
N ALA A 130 -4.46 6.31 13.64
CA ALA A 130 -3.51 7.20 14.33
C ALA A 130 -2.39 7.70 13.41
N ARG A 131 -2.11 6.99 12.31
CA ARG A 131 -1.20 7.40 11.25
C ARG A 131 -1.94 8.01 10.04
N LEU A 132 -3.20 8.33 10.16
CA LEU A 132 -4.07 8.79 9.07
C LEU A 132 -3.96 7.89 7.81
N ASN A 133 -3.67 6.60 8.00
CA ASN A 133 -3.49 5.61 6.95
C ASN A 133 -2.46 6.01 5.87
N THR A 134 -1.40 6.72 6.23
CA THR A 134 -0.38 7.25 5.30
C THR A 134 0.61 6.19 4.79
N LEU A 135 0.67 5.01 5.41
CA LEU A 135 1.59 3.94 5.02
C LEU A 135 1.00 3.06 3.92
N ALA A 136 0.58 3.67 2.83
CA ALA A 136 0.07 3.01 1.64
C ALA A 136 0.63 3.67 0.37
N GLY A 137 0.62 2.95 -0.74
CA GLY A 137 1.03 3.50 -2.03
C GLY A 137 0.74 2.52 -3.17
N ASN A 138 0.66 3.04 -4.38
CA ASN A 138 0.41 2.29 -5.61
C ASN A 138 1.46 2.64 -6.65
N ALA A 139 2.13 1.66 -7.21
CA ALA A 139 3.21 1.90 -8.16
C ALA A 139 3.21 0.89 -9.31
N ARG A 140 3.89 1.24 -10.38
CA ARG A 140 4.21 0.37 -11.50
C ARG A 140 5.52 -0.34 -11.21
N TRP A 141 5.50 -1.66 -11.26
CA TRP A 141 6.64 -2.51 -10.94
C TRP A 141 7.01 -3.36 -12.14
N VAL A 142 8.31 -3.52 -12.37
CA VAL A 142 8.84 -4.35 -13.45
C VAL A 142 9.84 -5.35 -12.92
N GLY A 143 9.68 -6.59 -13.33
CA GLY A 143 10.53 -7.68 -12.90
C GLY A 143 10.31 -8.96 -13.69
N THR A 144 10.66 -10.08 -13.07
CA THR A 144 10.46 -11.43 -13.62
C THR A 144 9.75 -12.32 -12.60
N SER A 145 9.02 -13.34 -13.09
CA SER A 145 8.24 -14.24 -12.23
C SER A 145 9.14 -15.13 -11.35
N VAL A 146 8.83 -15.15 -10.05
CA VAL A 146 9.42 -16.09 -9.09
C VAL A 146 9.13 -17.53 -9.51
N ALA A 147 7.90 -17.84 -9.89
CA ALA A 147 7.49 -19.17 -10.33
C ALA A 147 8.33 -19.67 -11.53
N ALA A 148 8.59 -18.78 -12.51
CA ALA A 148 9.44 -19.13 -13.66
C ALA A 148 10.90 -19.40 -13.25
N LEU A 149 11.44 -18.64 -12.30
CA LEU A 149 12.75 -18.88 -11.74
C LEU A 149 12.81 -20.23 -11.00
N LEU A 150 11.88 -20.51 -10.11
CA LEU A 150 11.80 -21.76 -9.37
C LEU A 150 11.69 -23.00 -10.29
N LYS A 151 10.87 -22.90 -11.34
CA LYS A 151 10.77 -23.96 -12.37
C LYS A 151 12.10 -24.18 -13.09
N SER A 152 12.86 -23.13 -13.37
CA SER A 152 14.13 -23.22 -14.12
C SER A 152 15.25 -23.94 -13.34
N VAL A 153 15.22 -23.89 -12.01
CA VAL A 153 16.19 -24.58 -11.16
C VAL A 153 15.73 -25.99 -10.75
N GLY A 154 14.47 -26.30 -10.94
CA GLY A 154 13.83 -27.56 -10.57
C GLY A 154 13.71 -27.73 -9.04
N LEU A 155 12.50 -27.98 -8.57
CA LEU A 155 12.21 -28.19 -7.15
C LEU A 155 12.26 -29.67 -6.79
N LYS A 156 12.76 -29.99 -5.60
CA LYS A 156 12.65 -31.34 -5.04
C LYS A 156 11.20 -31.58 -4.57
N SER A 157 10.74 -32.82 -4.61
CA SER A 157 9.35 -33.20 -4.28
C SER A 157 8.94 -32.88 -2.83
N THR A 158 9.90 -32.75 -1.95
CA THR A 158 9.70 -32.39 -0.53
C THR A 158 9.59 -30.88 -0.29
N ALA A 159 9.81 -30.02 -1.31
CA ALA A 159 9.70 -28.57 -1.18
C ALA A 159 8.28 -28.18 -0.74
N ARG A 160 8.18 -27.31 0.27
CA ARG A 160 6.91 -26.82 0.84
C ARG A 160 6.85 -25.32 1.02
N GLU A 161 8.00 -24.69 1.25
CA GLU A 161 8.08 -23.28 1.59
C GLU A 161 9.27 -22.60 0.92
N VAL A 162 9.09 -21.35 0.54
CA VAL A 162 10.11 -20.50 -0.10
C VAL A 162 10.38 -19.33 0.82
N VAL A 163 11.60 -19.22 1.32
CA VAL A 163 12.05 -18.14 2.20
C VAL A 163 12.84 -17.12 1.41
N PHE A 164 12.51 -15.85 1.61
CA PHE A 164 13.13 -14.72 0.95
C PHE A 164 13.88 -13.88 1.99
N PHE A 165 15.20 -13.76 1.84
CA PHE A 165 16.07 -13.01 2.74
C PHE A 165 16.51 -11.70 2.11
N GLY A 166 16.37 -10.62 2.87
CA GLY A 166 16.96 -9.32 2.54
C GLY A 166 18.45 -9.26 2.95
N ALA A 167 19.15 -8.27 2.42
CA ALA A 167 20.51 -7.96 2.83
C ALA A 167 20.56 -7.19 4.17
N ASP A 168 19.44 -6.58 4.57
CA ASP A 168 19.30 -5.92 5.87
C ASP A 168 19.34 -6.96 7.00
N HIS A 169 20.13 -6.67 8.03
CA HIS A 169 20.36 -7.58 9.15
C HIS A 169 20.53 -6.80 10.47
N GLY A 170 20.38 -7.50 11.56
CA GLY A 170 20.59 -6.96 12.89
C GLY A 170 20.64 -8.05 13.94
N THR A 171 21.03 -7.65 15.14
CA THR A 171 21.10 -8.55 16.30
C THR A 171 19.71 -8.77 16.86
N GLU A 172 19.30 -10.01 16.95
CA GLU A 172 18.08 -10.46 17.60
C GLU A 172 18.37 -11.01 18.99
N GLU A 173 17.39 -10.88 19.86
CA GLU A 173 17.44 -11.46 21.20
C GLU A 173 16.22 -12.35 21.44
N ILE A 174 16.47 -13.57 21.88
CA ILE A 174 15.44 -14.51 22.36
C ILE A 174 15.70 -14.76 23.83
N VAL A 175 14.68 -14.52 24.63
CA VAL A 175 14.73 -14.78 26.08
C VAL A 175 14.05 -16.10 26.37
N HIS A 176 14.82 -17.07 26.85
CA HIS A 176 14.34 -18.33 27.39
C HIS A 176 14.62 -18.36 28.89
N GLY A 177 13.57 -18.18 29.70
CA GLY A 177 13.74 -18.05 31.15
C GLY A 177 14.50 -16.76 31.49
N SER A 178 15.62 -16.89 32.21
CA SER A 178 16.46 -15.75 32.63
C SER A 178 17.73 -15.56 31.75
N ASP A 179 17.89 -16.35 30.70
CA ASP A 179 19.10 -16.32 29.87
C ASP A 179 18.81 -15.84 28.43
N PRO A 180 19.04 -14.52 28.14
CA PRO A 180 18.84 -14.00 26.80
C PRO A 180 19.93 -14.48 25.84
N GLN A 181 19.51 -15.03 24.72
CA GLN A 181 20.40 -15.46 23.63
C GLN A 181 20.38 -14.45 22.50
N LYS A 182 21.55 -13.95 22.09
CA LYS A 182 21.71 -12.99 20.98
C LYS A 182 22.27 -13.69 19.75
N TYR A 183 21.75 -13.34 18.58
CA TYR A 183 22.23 -13.85 17.30
C TYR A 183 21.97 -12.85 16.17
N GLU A 184 22.84 -12.88 15.15
CA GLU A 184 22.66 -12.07 13.95
C GLU A 184 21.66 -12.73 13.01
N GLN A 185 20.74 -11.93 12.51
CA GLN A 185 19.70 -12.38 11.58
C GLN A 185 19.45 -11.37 10.46
N ASN A 186 19.32 -11.88 9.24
CA ASN A 186 18.77 -11.08 8.14
C ASN A 186 17.25 -10.96 8.26
N PHE A 187 16.70 -9.86 7.76
CA PHE A 187 15.26 -9.81 7.52
C PHE A 187 14.86 -10.97 6.59
N ALA A 188 13.83 -11.69 6.97
CA ALA A 188 13.31 -12.76 6.13
C ALA A 188 11.81 -12.97 6.31
N ARG A 189 11.14 -13.27 5.21
CA ARG A 189 9.74 -13.68 5.14
C ARG A 189 9.63 -14.88 4.21
N SER A 190 8.61 -15.69 4.40
CA SER A 190 8.36 -16.84 3.54
C SER A 190 6.96 -16.83 2.93
N LEU A 191 6.84 -17.56 1.85
CA LEU A 191 5.58 -17.93 1.23
C LEU A 191 5.46 -19.46 1.21
N ALA A 192 4.25 -19.98 1.40
CA ALA A 192 3.98 -21.36 1.02
C ALA A 192 4.37 -21.56 -0.46
N LEU A 193 4.80 -22.76 -0.82
CA LEU A 193 5.20 -23.02 -2.21
C LEU A 193 4.10 -22.67 -3.21
N GLU A 194 2.85 -22.95 -2.88
CA GLU A 194 1.69 -22.62 -3.69
C GLU A 194 1.59 -21.11 -3.98
N ASP A 195 1.73 -20.27 -2.95
CA ASP A 195 1.71 -18.81 -3.11
C ASP A 195 2.91 -18.32 -3.92
N ALA A 196 4.11 -18.86 -3.68
CA ALA A 196 5.31 -18.51 -4.43
C ALA A 196 5.24 -18.92 -5.91
N MET A 197 4.43 -19.92 -6.24
CA MET A 197 4.18 -20.38 -7.62
C MET A 197 3.10 -19.58 -8.35
N ASN A 198 2.47 -18.60 -7.70
CA ASN A 198 1.60 -17.65 -8.39
C ASN A 198 2.43 -16.85 -9.42
N PRO A 199 2.04 -16.84 -10.71
CA PRO A 199 2.79 -16.17 -11.77
C PRO A 199 2.96 -14.65 -11.55
N ASP A 200 2.07 -14.02 -10.77
CA ASP A 200 2.09 -12.59 -10.47
C ASP A 200 3.08 -12.23 -9.35
N VAL A 201 3.65 -13.21 -8.64
CA VAL A 201 4.74 -12.96 -7.67
C VAL A 201 6.04 -12.71 -8.43
N LEU A 202 6.63 -11.52 -8.23
CA LEU A 202 7.75 -11.05 -9.04
C LEU A 202 9.00 -10.74 -8.21
N LEU A 203 10.15 -10.90 -8.85
CA LEU A 203 11.41 -10.27 -8.49
C LEU A 203 11.52 -8.97 -9.30
N VAL A 204 11.41 -7.81 -8.64
CA VAL A 204 11.32 -6.52 -9.33
C VAL A 204 12.58 -5.68 -9.16
N TRP A 205 12.99 -4.99 -10.23
CA TRP A 205 14.19 -4.14 -10.31
C TRP A 205 13.90 -2.74 -10.87
N GLU A 206 12.64 -2.46 -11.27
CA GLU A 206 12.20 -1.12 -11.69
C GLU A 206 10.93 -0.72 -10.94
N MET A 207 10.78 0.57 -10.70
CA MET A 207 9.61 1.20 -10.10
C MET A 207 9.29 2.48 -10.85
N ASN A 208 8.04 2.63 -11.32
CA ASN A 208 7.55 3.79 -12.06
C ASN A 208 8.41 4.18 -13.28
N GLY A 209 8.93 3.18 -14.02
CA GLY A 209 9.71 3.39 -15.24
C GLY A 209 11.18 3.73 -15.04
N ALA A 210 11.70 3.64 -13.81
CA ALA A 210 13.10 3.87 -13.47
C ALA A 210 13.69 2.70 -12.67
N PRO A 211 15.03 2.57 -12.57
CA PRO A 211 15.66 1.60 -11.69
C PRO A 211 15.14 1.72 -10.26
N LEU A 212 14.89 0.59 -9.61
CA LEU A 212 14.36 0.53 -8.24
C LEU A 212 15.32 1.21 -7.25
N PRO A 213 14.90 2.31 -6.58
CA PRO A 213 15.76 2.99 -5.63
C PRO A 213 16.09 2.15 -4.40
N SER A 214 17.27 2.37 -3.79
CA SER A 214 17.69 1.66 -2.58
C SER A 214 16.66 1.79 -1.45
N LYS A 215 16.13 2.99 -1.20
CA LYS A 215 15.09 3.22 -0.16
C LYS A 215 13.84 2.35 -0.34
N ASN A 216 13.52 1.96 -1.58
CA ASN A 216 12.39 1.10 -1.92
C ASN A 216 12.78 -0.38 -2.06
N GLY A 217 14.03 -0.75 -1.73
CA GLY A 217 14.52 -2.12 -1.69
C GLY A 217 15.36 -2.53 -2.90
N GLY A 218 15.88 -1.56 -3.68
CA GLY A 218 16.80 -1.85 -4.79
C GLY A 218 18.14 -2.43 -4.34
N PRO A 219 18.83 -3.19 -5.20
CA PRO A 219 18.59 -3.34 -6.63
C PRO A 219 17.48 -4.34 -7.00
N LEU A 220 17.08 -5.21 -6.08
CA LEU A 220 16.07 -6.24 -6.28
C LEU A 220 15.21 -6.38 -5.03
N ARG A 221 13.89 -6.49 -5.21
CA ARG A 221 12.97 -6.84 -4.14
C ARG A 221 11.95 -7.89 -4.59
N LEU A 222 11.40 -8.59 -3.63
CA LEU A 222 10.20 -9.40 -3.83
C LEU A 222 8.97 -8.49 -3.92
N LEU A 223 8.07 -8.79 -4.85
CA LEU A 223 6.74 -8.22 -4.95
C LEU A 223 5.71 -9.35 -4.87
N VAL A 224 4.82 -9.28 -3.88
CA VAL A 224 3.73 -10.25 -3.65
C VAL A 224 2.42 -9.49 -3.78
N PRO A 225 1.81 -9.42 -4.98
CA PRO A 225 0.58 -8.67 -5.19
C PRO A 225 -0.56 -9.14 -4.30
N GLY A 226 -1.29 -8.17 -3.72
CA GLY A 226 -2.39 -8.46 -2.81
C GLY A 226 -1.99 -8.77 -1.36
N TRP A 227 -0.68 -8.71 -1.02
CA TRP A 227 -0.18 -8.93 0.32
C TRP A 227 0.33 -7.64 0.96
N TYR A 228 0.28 -7.56 2.30
CA TYR A 228 0.84 -6.44 3.04
C TYR A 228 2.33 -6.21 2.76
N GLY A 229 2.77 -4.96 2.93
CA GLY A 229 4.13 -4.52 2.66
C GLY A 229 5.23 -5.38 3.30
N ILE A 230 4.97 -5.96 4.48
CA ILE A 230 5.91 -6.84 5.19
C ILE A 230 6.31 -8.08 4.39
N SER A 231 5.45 -8.58 3.51
CA SER A 231 5.73 -9.76 2.66
C SER A 231 6.57 -9.42 1.44
N ASN A 232 6.76 -8.15 1.13
CA ASN A 232 7.48 -7.67 -0.04
C ASN A 232 8.95 -7.38 0.32
N THR A 233 9.76 -8.44 0.54
CA THR A 233 11.15 -8.37 1.01
C THR A 233 12.01 -7.44 0.16
N LYS A 234 12.62 -6.43 0.80
CA LYS A 234 13.54 -5.46 0.19
C LYS A 234 14.97 -6.00 0.16
N TRP A 235 15.81 -5.40 -0.71
CA TRP A 235 17.24 -5.76 -0.82
C TRP A 235 17.46 -7.27 -0.90
N LEU A 236 16.61 -7.95 -1.67
CA LEU A 236 16.57 -9.40 -1.75
C LEU A 236 17.91 -9.95 -2.26
N ASN A 237 18.55 -10.81 -1.49
CA ASN A 237 19.84 -11.41 -1.84
C ASN A 237 19.86 -12.94 -1.78
N HIS A 238 18.87 -13.57 -1.14
CA HIS A 238 18.83 -15.03 -1.06
C HIS A 238 17.39 -15.56 -1.05
N ILE A 239 17.16 -16.61 -1.81
CA ILE A 239 15.91 -17.40 -1.82
C ILE A 239 16.30 -18.83 -1.40
N GLN A 240 15.67 -19.33 -0.34
CA GLN A 240 15.90 -20.69 0.16
C GLN A 240 14.62 -21.50 0.12
N ILE A 241 14.67 -22.68 -0.48
CA ILE A 241 13.55 -23.62 -0.53
C ILE A 241 13.73 -24.66 0.55
N GLN A 242 12.66 -24.92 1.32
CA GLN A 242 12.69 -25.87 2.44
C GLN A 242 11.41 -26.71 2.54
N ASP A 243 11.45 -27.76 3.38
CA ASP A 243 10.38 -28.73 3.58
C ASP A 243 9.52 -28.48 4.84
N ARG A 244 9.87 -27.47 5.62
CA ARG A 244 9.19 -27.13 6.88
C ARG A 244 8.88 -25.64 6.97
N ARG A 245 7.94 -25.30 7.87
CA ARG A 245 7.55 -23.91 8.12
C ARG A 245 8.73 -23.07 8.59
N PHE A 246 8.93 -21.91 7.97
CA PHE A 246 9.88 -20.91 8.42
C PHE A 246 9.32 -20.14 9.62
N MET A 247 10.06 -20.13 10.74
CA MET A 247 9.64 -19.55 12.01
C MET A 247 10.51 -18.36 12.42
N GLY A 248 10.99 -17.59 11.44
CA GLY A 248 11.76 -16.38 11.70
C GLY A 248 10.94 -15.31 12.43
N ARG A 249 11.63 -14.33 13.05
CA ARG A 249 11.00 -13.28 13.86
C ARG A 249 9.77 -12.67 13.18
N PHE A 250 9.92 -12.24 11.93
CA PHE A 250 8.88 -11.53 11.19
C PHE A 250 7.78 -12.43 10.62
N MET A 251 7.83 -13.73 10.88
CA MET A 251 6.79 -14.72 10.54
C MET A 251 5.98 -15.18 11.75
N ALA A 252 6.66 -15.40 12.89
CA ALA A 252 6.09 -16.16 13.99
C ALA A 252 6.14 -15.46 15.35
N ARG A 253 6.83 -14.32 15.48
CA ARG A 253 6.92 -13.54 16.73
C ARG A 253 6.37 -12.12 16.56
N ASP A 254 6.88 -11.37 15.57
CA ASP A 254 6.29 -10.11 15.15
C ASP A 254 5.36 -10.38 13.96
N TYR A 255 4.47 -9.48 13.62
CA TYR A 255 3.54 -9.62 12.50
C TYR A 255 2.66 -10.89 12.57
N VAL A 256 2.19 -11.15 13.78
CA VAL A 256 1.18 -12.18 14.05
C VAL A 256 -0.12 -11.48 14.43
N THR A 257 -1.18 -11.80 13.73
CA THR A 257 -2.53 -11.36 14.08
C THR A 257 -3.12 -12.36 15.05
N ILE A 258 -3.59 -11.84 16.19
CA ILE A 258 -4.23 -12.61 17.27
C ILE A 258 -5.69 -12.20 17.31
N MET A 259 -6.57 -13.13 17.00
CA MET A 259 -8.01 -12.89 16.91
C MET A 259 -8.81 -13.89 17.74
N GLU A 260 -9.82 -13.37 18.41
CA GLU A 260 -10.82 -14.21 19.07
C GLU A 260 -11.73 -14.87 18.03
N LYS A 261 -11.94 -16.16 18.18
CA LYS A 261 -12.85 -16.95 17.35
C LYS A 261 -13.80 -17.75 18.23
N LYS A 262 -15.06 -17.80 17.84
CA LYS A 262 -16.03 -18.68 18.49
C LYS A 262 -15.99 -20.06 17.84
N ASP A 263 -15.94 -21.08 18.68
CA ASP A 263 -16.10 -22.49 18.29
C ASP A 263 -17.20 -23.07 19.19
N GLY A 264 -18.45 -23.02 18.72
CA GLY A 264 -19.62 -23.24 19.56
C GLY A 264 -19.69 -22.20 20.69
N ASP A 265 -19.80 -22.67 21.93
CA ASP A 265 -19.84 -21.84 23.13
C ASP A 265 -18.44 -21.47 23.67
N GLN A 266 -17.38 -22.01 23.06
CA GLN A 266 -16.02 -21.75 23.49
C GLN A 266 -15.39 -20.59 22.73
N THR A 267 -14.52 -19.86 23.43
CA THR A 267 -13.65 -18.85 22.80
C THR A 267 -12.26 -19.47 22.60
N ILE A 268 -11.79 -19.45 21.36
CA ILE A 268 -10.42 -19.83 21.01
C ILE A 268 -9.67 -18.61 20.47
N TRP A 269 -8.36 -18.61 20.65
CA TRP A 269 -7.49 -17.59 20.07
C TRP A 269 -6.80 -18.15 18.84
N GLU A 270 -7.03 -17.53 17.70
CA GLU A 270 -6.36 -17.87 16.45
C GLU A 270 -5.17 -16.92 16.23
N GLU A 271 -3.98 -17.51 16.05
CA GLU A 271 -2.76 -16.77 15.75
C GLU A 271 -2.34 -17.06 14.32
N THR A 272 -2.32 -16.02 13.48
CA THR A 272 -1.97 -16.13 12.07
C THR A 272 -0.88 -15.14 11.68
N SER A 273 0.05 -15.56 10.84
CA SER A 273 1.04 -14.65 10.27
C SER A 273 0.38 -13.68 9.31
N VAL A 274 0.67 -12.37 9.47
CA VAL A 274 0.21 -11.32 8.54
C VAL A 274 0.56 -11.71 7.10
N SER A 275 -0.41 -11.65 6.20
CA SER A 275 -0.27 -12.16 4.83
C SER A 275 -1.02 -11.31 3.80
N ARG A 276 -2.19 -11.76 3.34
CA ARG A 276 -3.03 -11.08 2.35
C ARG A 276 -3.69 -9.85 2.96
N MET A 277 -3.75 -8.76 2.19
CA MET A 277 -4.40 -7.53 2.64
C MET A 277 -5.89 -7.76 2.86
N GLN A 278 -6.36 -7.29 4.01
CA GLN A 278 -7.78 -7.22 4.32
C GLN A 278 -8.43 -6.09 3.51
N LEU A 279 -9.73 -6.26 3.22
CA LEU A 279 -10.52 -5.25 2.52
C LEU A 279 -10.61 -3.97 3.34
N LYS A 280 -10.16 -2.85 2.77
CA LYS A 280 -10.11 -1.54 3.43
C LYS A 280 -10.37 -0.43 2.44
N SER A 281 -11.11 0.59 2.85
CA SER A 281 -11.27 1.85 2.12
C SER A 281 -11.18 3.03 3.08
N MET A 282 -10.84 4.20 2.54
CA MET A 282 -10.86 5.45 3.30
C MET A 282 -11.12 6.65 2.40
N VAL A 283 -11.76 7.67 2.95
CA VAL A 283 -11.82 9.02 2.35
C VAL A 283 -10.53 9.75 2.72
N ALA A 284 -9.76 10.11 1.71
CA ALA A 284 -8.43 10.70 1.87
C ALA A 284 -8.46 12.23 1.79
N ARG A 285 -9.25 12.78 0.87
CA ARG A 285 -9.34 14.22 0.60
C ARG A 285 -10.78 14.64 0.40
N LEU A 286 -11.09 15.84 0.87
CA LEU A 286 -12.35 16.51 0.60
C LEU A 286 -12.08 17.86 -0.05
N THR A 287 -12.75 18.15 -1.17
CA THR A 287 -12.65 19.43 -1.87
C THR A 287 -14.04 20.01 -2.12
N ARG A 288 -14.08 21.31 -2.33
CA ARG A 288 -15.28 22.06 -2.72
C ARG A 288 -15.06 22.72 -4.08
N SER A 289 -15.99 22.51 -5.01
CA SER A 289 -15.97 23.11 -6.33
C SER A 289 -17.40 23.35 -6.80
N GLY A 290 -17.70 24.55 -7.34
CA GLY A 290 -19.02 24.86 -7.93
C GLY A 290 -20.22 24.73 -7.00
N GLY A 291 -20.03 24.79 -5.68
CA GLY A 291 -21.08 24.62 -4.70
C GLY A 291 -21.30 23.19 -4.22
N ASN A 292 -20.62 22.19 -4.79
CA ASN A 292 -20.65 20.81 -4.34
C ASN A 292 -19.35 20.41 -3.63
N PHE A 293 -19.43 19.36 -2.84
CA PHE A 293 -18.30 18.69 -2.23
C PHE A 293 -17.92 17.47 -3.06
N LEU A 294 -16.60 17.21 -3.17
CA LEU A 294 -16.04 16.02 -3.79
C LEU A 294 -15.15 15.31 -2.78
N ALA A 295 -15.57 14.13 -2.34
CA ALA A 295 -14.73 13.22 -1.58
C ALA A 295 -13.91 12.37 -2.55
N THR A 296 -12.61 12.29 -2.33
CA THR A 296 -11.68 11.41 -3.04
C THR A 296 -11.08 10.42 -2.03
N GLY A 297 -11.01 9.16 -2.41
CA GLY A 297 -10.45 8.11 -1.55
C GLY A 297 -9.90 6.93 -2.32
N PHE A 298 -9.42 5.96 -1.58
CA PHE A 298 -8.92 4.71 -2.16
C PHE A 298 -9.37 3.50 -1.34
N ALA A 299 -9.40 2.34 -1.99
CA ALA A 299 -9.56 1.05 -1.35
C ALA A 299 -8.41 0.12 -1.73
N LEU A 300 -8.05 -0.77 -0.80
CA LEU A 300 -7.04 -1.81 -0.94
C LEU A 300 -7.61 -3.15 -0.50
N ASN A 301 -7.17 -4.22 -1.14
CA ASN A 301 -7.43 -5.60 -0.73
C ASN A 301 -6.42 -6.55 -1.40
N ASP A 302 -6.67 -7.84 -1.29
CA ASP A 302 -5.83 -8.91 -1.84
C ASP A 302 -5.94 -9.13 -3.37
N GLY A 303 -6.67 -8.28 -4.08
CA GLY A 303 -6.94 -8.41 -5.52
C GLY A 303 -8.29 -9.03 -5.84
N THR A 304 -9.09 -9.41 -4.85
CA THR A 304 -10.51 -9.77 -5.03
C THR A 304 -11.26 -8.58 -5.62
N PRO A 305 -12.05 -8.72 -6.70
CA PRO A 305 -12.78 -7.61 -7.28
C PRO A 305 -13.74 -6.96 -6.28
N LEU A 306 -13.85 -5.64 -6.30
CA LEU A 306 -14.82 -4.92 -5.50
C LEU A 306 -16.18 -4.92 -6.19
N ARG A 307 -17.24 -5.11 -5.39
CA ARG A 307 -18.64 -4.91 -5.80
C ARG A 307 -18.98 -3.43 -5.75
N SER A 308 -18.66 -2.77 -4.63
CA SER A 308 -18.95 -1.35 -4.40
C SER A 308 -18.00 -0.72 -3.40
N VAL A 309 -17.90 0.60 -3.50
CA VAL A 309 -17.47 1.48 -2.41
C VAL A 309 -18.61 2.45 -2.16
N GLU A 310 -18.94 2.69 -0.91
CA GLU A 310 -19.99 3.60 -0.49
C GLU A 310 -19.44 4.60 0.52
N ILE A 311 -20.03 5.78 0.55
CA ILE A 311 -19.71 6.86 1.48
C ILE A 311 -20.95 7.20 2.30
N ARG A 312 -20.75 7.51 3.57
CA ARG A 312 -21.79 8.01 4.46
C ARG A 312 -21.33 9.32 5.08
N LEU A 313 -22.19 10.34 4.95
CA LEU A 313 -22.04 11.62 5.63
C LEU A 313 -22.88 11.57 6.92
N ASP A 314 -22.25 11.84 8.05
CA ASP A 314 -22.86 11.77 9.37
C ASP A 314 -23.63 10.45 9.61
N ASN A 315 -24.86 10.52 10.07
CA ASN A 315 -25.76 9.36 10.23
C ASN A 315 -26.72 9.20 9.04
N GLY A 316 -26.42 9.81 7.88
CA GLY A 316 -27.23 9.71 6.68
C GLY A 316 -27.16 8.35 6.00
N PRO A 317 -27.82 8.19 4.85
CA PRO A 317 -27.77 6.95 4.07
C PRO A 317 -26.39 6.77 3.41
N TRP A 318 -26.03 5.50 3.16
CA TRP A 318 -24.90 5.16 2.34
C TRP A 318 -25.16 5.55 0.88
N GLN A 319 -24.20 6.24 0.26
CA GLN A 319 -24.24 6.69 -1.12
C GLN A 319 -23.14 6.00 -1.92
N PRO A 320 -23.41 5.52 -3.16
CA PRO A 320 -22.43 4.85 -3.97
C PRO A 320 -21.33 5.84 -4.41
N ALA A 321 -20.08 5.41 -4.27
CA ALA A 321 -18.92 6.10 -4.83
C ALA A 321 -18.64 5.60 -6.26
N ARG A 322 -18.12 6.47 -7.11
CA ARG A 322 -17.67 6.11 -8.44
C ARG A 322 -16.22 5.68 -8.40
N MET A 323 -15.96 4.42 -8.73
CA MET A 323 -14.60 3.91 -8.88
C MET A 323 -13.97 4.40 -10.19
N ASP A 324 -12.68 4.67 -10.15
CA ASP A 324 -11.89 5.07 -11.31
C ASP A 324 -11.76 3.92 -12.32
N ARG A 325 -11.66 4.27 -13.62
CA ARG A 325 -11.50 3.32 -14.71
C ARG A 325 -10.07 2.77 -14.83
N GLU A 326 -9.06 3.49 -14.32
CA GLU A 326 -7.67 3.06 -14.32
C GLU A 326 -7.36 1.96 -13.30
N ASN A 327 -8.31 1.65 -12.42
CA ASN A 327 -8.17 0.60 -11.41
C ASN A 327 -7.89 -0.77 -12.04
N THR A 328 -6.81 -1.43 -11.63
CA THR A 328 -6.43 -2.78 -12.06
C THR A 328 -6.58 -3.79 -10.92
N LYS A 329 -6.38 -5.09 -11.20
CA LYS A 329 -6.57 -6.16 -10.21
C LYS A 329 -5.88 -5.87 -8.87
N TYR A 330 -4.61 -5.50 -8.88
CA TYR A 330 -3.80 -5.33 -7.68
C TYR A 330 -3.49 -3.88 -7.32
N SER A 331 -3.94 -2.90 -8.12
CA SER A 331 -3.78 -1.50 -7.75
C SER A 331 -4.66 -1.15 -6.56
N TRP A 332 -4.35 -0.08 -5.84
CA TRP A 332 -5.40 0.56 -5.07
C TRP A 332 -6.55 0.97 -5.99
N LYS A 333 -7.76 1.08 -5.42
CA LYS A 333 -8.96 1.43 -6.17
C LYS A 333 -9.33 2.86 -5.81
N LEU A 334 -8.91 3.82 -6.65
CA LEU A 334 -9.35 5.20 -6.48
C LEU A 334 -10.85 5.29 -6.70
N PHE A 335 -11.49 6.09 -5.87
CA PHE A 335 -12.92 6.40 -5.98
C PHE A 335 -13.21 7.84 -5.65
N THR A 336 -14.35 8.35 -6.14
CA THR A 336 -14.88 9.67 -5.84
C THR A 336 -16.37 9.62 -5.53
N CYS A 337 -16.82 10.53 -4.67
CA CYS A 337 -18.24 10.74 -4.44
C CYS A 337 -18.52 12.25 -4.36
N GLU A 338 -19.47 12.72 -5.15
CA GLU A 338 -19.92 14.12 -5.15
C GLU A 338 -21.23 14.22 -4.37
N PHE A 339 -21.34 15.23 -3.52
CA PHE A 339 -22.54 15.47 -2.72
C PHE A 339 -22.77 16.95 -2.45
N ALA A 340 -24.02 17.33 -2.17
CA ALA A 340 -24.36 18.69 -1.80
C ALA A 340 -23.71 19.08 -0.46
N PRO A 341 -23.32 20.35 -0.28
CA PRO A 341 -22.79 20.82 0.99
C PRO A 341 -23.75 20.55 2.13
N PRO A 342 -23.27 20.00 3.26
CA PRO A 342 -24.09 19.91 4.47
C PRO A 342 -24.31 21.30 5.07
N ALA A 343 -25.18 21.41 6.06
CA ALA A 343 -25.40 22.65 6.81
C ALA A 343 -24.11 23.12 7.49
N PRO A 344 -23.95 24.42 7.83
CA PRO A 344 -22.78 24.86 8.60
C PRO A 344 -22.68 24.11 9.94
N GLY A 345 -21.46 23.64 10.28
CA GLY A 345 -21.20 22.89 11.51
C GLY A 345 -20.10 21.84 11.36
N ASP A 346 -19.99 20.99 12.39
CA ASP A 346 -19.06 19.86 12.43
C ASP A 346 -19.71 18.63 11.81
N HIS A 347 -18.97 17.96 10.94
CA HIS A 347 -19.46 16.80 10.19
C HIS A 347 -18.47 15.64 10.22
N THR A 348 -19.00 14.45 9.93
CA THR A 348 -18.22 13.23 9.74
C THR A 348 -18.45 12.63 8.37
N ILE A 349 -17.41 12.00 7.81
CA ILE A 349 -17.51 11.24 6.56
C ILE A 349 -16.74 9.94 6.71
N VAL A 350 -17.32 8.86 6.20
CA VAL A 350 -16.74 7.53 6.26
C VAL A 350 -17.00 6.78 4.96
N SER A 351 -16.08 5.92 4.54
CA SER A 351 -16.30 4.97 3.44
C SER A 351 -16.31 3.54 3.93
N ARG A 352 -17.00 2.67 3.19
CA ARG A 352 -16.89 1.22 3.28
C ARG A 352 -16.79 0.60 1.90
N ALA A 353 -15.99 -0.46 1.80
CA ALA A 353 -15.90 -1.28 0.60
C ALA A 353 -16.63 -2.61 0.80
N THR A 354 -17.16 -3.17 -0.30
CA THR A 354 -17.74 -4.51 -0.36
C THR A 354 -17.14 -5.25 -1.55
N ASP A 355 -16.65 -6.46 -1.37
CA ASP A 355 -16.13 -7.29 -2.44
C ASP A 355 -17.22 -8.12 -3.16
N VAL A 356 -16.85 -8.80 -4.25
CA VAL A 356 -17.79 -9.63 -5.02
C VAL A 356 -18.30 -10.86 -4.25
N ASN A 357 -17.60 -11.29 -3.19
CA ASN A 357 -18.00 -12.40 -2.33
C ASN A 357 -18.99 -11.97 -1.24
N GLY A 358 -19.24 -10.65 -1.13
CA GLY A 358 -20.12 -10.09 -0.11
C GLY A 358 -19.41 -9.73 1.20
N THR A 359 -18.07 -9.82 1.26
CA THR A 359 -17.30 -9.34 2.41
C THR A 359 -17.42 -7.83 2.49
N VAL A 360 -17.88 -7.31 3.61
CA VAL A 360 -17.98 -5.87 3.88
C VAL A 360 -16.85 -5.46 4.81
N GLN A 361 -16.23 -4.31 4.53
CA GLN A 361 -15.24 -3.72 5.44
C GLN A 361 -15.85 -3.51 6.82
N PRO A 362 -15.25 -4.04 7.91
CA PRO A 362 -15.81 -3.98 9.24
C PRO A 362 -15.81 -2.54 9.79
N GLU A 363 -16.69 -2.27 10.75
CA GLU A 363 -16.59 -1.08 11.57
C GLU A 363 -15.41 -1.21 12.56
N GLU A 364 -14.88 -0.09 13.05
CA GLU A 364 -13.75 -0.13 14.01
C GLU A 364 -14.13 -0.91 15.28
N ALA A 365 -15.41 -0.85 15.68
CA ALA A 365 -15.93 -1.60 16.82
C ALA A 365 -15.86 -3.13 16.63
N ASP A 366 -15.96 -3.63 15.41
CA ASP A 366 -15.89 -5.07 15.10
C ASP A 366 -14.49 -5.65 15.30
N LEU A 367 -13.46 -4.78 15.32
CA LEU A 367 -12.07 -5.19 15.53
C LEU A 367 -11.70 -5.37 17.01
N GLN A 368 -12.63 -5.18 17.94
CA GLN A 368 -12.41 -5.35 19.38
C GLN A 368 -11.98 -6.79 19.77
N SER A 369 -12.34 -7.80 18.97
CA SER A 369 -11.92 -9.19 19.14
C SER A 369 -10.45 -9.43 18.81
N LYS A 370 -9.78 -8.49 18.11
CA LYS A 370 -8.37 -8.58 17.73
C LYS A 370 -7.47 -8.02 18.84
N ARG A 371 -6.42 -8.76 19.22
CA ARG A 371 -5.46 -8.38 20.27
C ARG A 371 -4.12 -7.90 19.71
N SER A 372 -3.93 -7.94 18.42
CA SER A 372 -2.73 -7.40 17.75
C SER A 372 -3.05 -6.08 17.05
N ARG A 373 -2.02 -5.24 16.90
CA ARG A 373 -2.10 -3.95 16.18
C ARG A 373 -2.06 -4.08 14.64
N TRP A 374 -1.84 -5.30 14.13
CA TRP A 374 -1.66 -5.55 12.72
C TRP A 374 -2.99 -5.65 11.98
N GLU A 375 -2.98 -5.37 10.67
CA GLU A 375 -4.11 -5.58 9.78
C GLU A 375 -5.38 -4.82 10.19
N ASN A 376 -5.22 -3.55 10.68
CA ASN A 376 -6.36 -2.71 10.95
C ASN A 376 -7.04 -2.31 9.63
N ASN A 377 -8.25 -2.81 9.41
CA ASN A 377 -9.08 -2.55 8.24
C ASN A 377 -10.45 -1.94 8.60
N GLY A 378 -10.63 -1.44 9.81
CA GLY A 378 -11.85 -0.77 10.25
C GLY A 378 -12.20 0.44 9.37
N GLN A 379 -13.48 0.75 9.28
CA GLN A 379 -13.97 1.96 8.62
C GLN A 379 -13.40 3.18 9.32
N PHE A 380 -12.69 4.02 8.56
CA PHE A 380 -12.00 5.20 9.10
C PHE A 380 -12.89 6.45 8.97
N VAL A 381 -13.45 6.88 10.08
CA VAL A 381 -14.29 8.09 10.17
C VAL A 381 -13.38 9.33 10.16
N ARG A 382 -13.60 10.24 9.21
CA ARG A 382 -12.93 11.53 9.12
C ARG A 382 -13.86 12.64 9.62
N LYS A 383 -13.28 13.73 10.17
CA LYS A 383 -14.02 14.88 10.67
C LYS A 383 -13.63 16.14 9.89
N PHE A 384 -14.62 16.96 9.57
CA PHE A 384 -14.42 18.25 8.90
C PHE A 384 -15.47 19.26 9.35
N LYS A 385 -15.27 20.52 9.00
CA LYS A 385 -16.20 21.62 9.34
C LYS A 385 -16.56 22.41 8.10
N VAL A 386 -17.83 22.80 8.02
CA VAL A 386 -18.40 23.66 6.97
C VAL A 386 -18.77 25.03 7.53
#